data_fd3ea769e67a50796e5412ad390f25be
#
_entry.id   fd3ea769e67a50796e5412ad390f25be
#
_cell.length_a   1.000
_cell.length_b   1.000
_cell.length_c   1.000
_cell.angle_alpha   90.00
_cell.angle_beta   90.00
_cell.angle_gamma   90.00
#
_symmetry.space_group_name_H-M   'P 1'
#
loop_
_entity.id
_entity.type
_entity.pdbx_description
1 polymer ?
#
loop_
_entity_poly.entity_id
_entity_poly.type
_entity_poly.pdbx_seq_one_letter_code
_entity_poly.pdbx_strand_id
1 'polypeptide(L)'
;MKRRSYLMTMLGAAAALGADAQQAKNPIVLYVDLSVDPAKEQEMLHNFRNVFKPAAGKFQGYIDVKMLKLRTAIQGTAPAGLNYRFQLTYESEELRQKWIASDVHQKVWPTIENTLRTKNYNVLLFDSV
;
A
#
# COMPACT_ATOMS: atom_id res chain seq x y z
N MET A 1 -2.68 16.53 19.93
CA MET A 1 -1.47 16.35 19.72
C MET A 1 -1.42 16.28 19.62
N LYS A 2 -1.46 16.53 19.91
CA LYS A 2 -0.37 16.35 19.67
C LYS A 2 -0.11 16.43 19.76
N ARG A 3 -0.51 16.94 20.11
CA ARG A 3 0.70 16.77 20.04
C ARG A 3 1.05 17.01 20.11
N ARG A 4 1.09 17.48 20.47
CA ARG A 4 2.33 17.45 20.38
C ARG A 4 2.75 17.67 20.67
N SER A 5 2.66 18.00 21.13
CA SER A 5 3.91 18.06 21.23
C SER A 5 4.21 18.13 21.71
N TYR A 6 4.24 18.31 22.06
CA TYR A 6 5.52 18.27 22.33
C TYR A 6 5.97 18.34 22.49
N LEU A 7 6.05 18.50 22.79
CA LEU A 7 7.27 18.52 22.85
C LEU A 7 7.73 18.45 23.14
N MET A 8 7.94 18.61 23.47
CA MET A 8 9.09 18.56 23.56
C MET A 8 9.63 18.45 23.92
N THR A 9 9.50 18.60 24.13
CA THR A 9 10.60 18.49 24.33
C THR A 9 11.15 18.19 24.49
N MET A 10 11.31 18.28 24.59
CA MET A 10 12.31 18.07 24.56
C MET A 10 12.94 17.77 24.70
N LEU A 11 13.19 17.88 24.60
CA LEU A 11 14.20 17.53 24.65
C LEU A 11 14.81 16.43 24.95
N GLY A 12 15.60 16.06 25.52
CA GLY A 12 16.40 14.83 25.67
C GLY A 12 15.65 13.61 25.31
N ALA A 13 14.50 13.47 25.85
CA ALA A 13 13.59 12.40 25.45
C ALA A 13 13.29 12.41 23.96
N ALA A 14 13.64 13.47 23.33
CA ALA A 14 13.42 13.59 21.90
C ALA A 14 14.13 12.51 21.08
N ALA A 15 15.15 11.87 21.65
CA ALA A 15 15.88 10.83 20.90
C ALA A 15 14.98 9.68 20.48
N ALA A 16 14.16 9.17 21.41
CA ALA A 16 13.27 8.07 21.06
C ALA A 16 12.20 8.50 20.08
N LEU A 17 11.68 9.69 20.27
CA LEU A 17 10.64 10.21 19.35
C LEU A 17 11.22 10.45 17.96
N GLY A 18 12.48 10.87 17.89
CA GLY A 18 13.12 11.13 16.61
C GLY A 18 13.26 9.89 15.76
N ALA A 19 13.45 8.72 16.36
CA ALA A 19 13.58 7.50 15.59
C ALA A 19 12.30 7.17 14.84
N ASP A 20 11.16 7.28 15.52
CA ASP A 20 9.88 7.00 14.89
C ASP A 20 9.56 8.02 13.80
N ALA A 21 9.84 9.28 14.06
CA ALA A 21 9.59 10.33 13.09
C ALA A 21 10.46 10.15 11.85
N GLN A 22 11.70 9.67 12.02
CA GLN A 22 12.58 9.44 10.89
C GLN A 22 12.11 8.29 10.02
N GLN A 23 11.56 7.24 10.60
CA GLN A 23 10.99 6.14 9.83
C GLN A 23 9.85 6.63 8.96
N ALA A 24 9.03 7.54 9.48
CA ALA A 24 7.91 8.09 8.73
C ALA A 24 8.38 9.02 7.60
N LYS A 25 9.59 9.59 7.71
CA LYS A 25 10.11 10.51 6.68
C LYS A 25 10.44 9.81 5.38
N ASN A 26 10.84 8.55 5.44
CA ASN A 26 11.29 7.83 4.27
C ASN A 26 10.46 6.56 4.11
N PRO A 27 9.17 6.72 3.84
CA PRO A 27 8.32 5.55 3.66
C PRO A 27 8.70 4.79 2.40
N ILE A 28 8.25 3.55 2.34
CA ILE A 28 8.35 2.75 1.14
C ILE A 28 7.02 2.75 0.43
N VAL A 29 7.06 2.58 -0.89
CA VAL A 29 5.86 2.56 -1.73
C VAL A 29 5.91 1.32 -2.60
N LEU A 30 4.88 0.50 -2.50
CA LEU A 30 4.75 -0.73 -3.29
C LEU A 30 3.74 -0.49 -4.40
N TYR A 31 4.11 -0.90 -5.62
CA TYR A 31 3.19 -0.91 -6.75
C TYR A 31 2.96 -2.33 -7.21
N VAL A 32 1.70 -2.68 -7.44
CA VAL A 32 1.33 -3.97 -8.04
C VAL A 32 0.55 -3.66 -9.31
N ASP A 33 1.09 -4.10 -10.45
CA ASP A 33 0.46 -3.85 -11.74
C ASP A 33 -0.54 -4.96 -12.03
N LEU A 34 -1.82 -4.59 -12.15
CA LEU A 34 -2.91 -5.55 -12.22
C LEU A 34 -3.55 -5.56 -13.60
N SER A 35 -3.93 -6.76 -14.03
CA SER A 35 -4.78 -6.96 -15.19
C SER A 35 -6.10 -7.53 -14.67
N VAL A 36 -7.02 -6.63 -14.31
CA VAL A 36 -8.30 -7.00 -13.75
C VAL A 36 -9.23 -7.45 -14.88
N ASP A 37 -9.90 -8.60 -14.66
CA ASP A 37 -10.91 -9.09 -15.60
C ASP A 37 -12.04 -8.07 -15.68
N PRO A 38 -12.35 -7.55 -16.90
CA PRO A 38 -13.43 -6.56 -17.02
C PRO A 38 -14.76 -7.00 -16.46
N ALA A 39 -15.05 -8.30 -16.51
CA ALA A 39 -16.29 -8.85 -15.96
C ALA A 39 -16.29 -8.82 -14.43
N LYS A 40 -15.13 -8.65 -13.80
CA LYS A 40 -14.98 -8.64 -12.35
C LYS A 40 -14.53 -7.30 -11.81
N GLU A 41 -14.56 -6.27 -12.65
CA GLU A 41 -14.07 -4.94 -12.25
C GLU A 41 -14.84 -4.41 -11.04
N GLN A 42 -16.17 -4.51 -11.06
CA GLN A 42 -16.97 -3.99 -9.96
C GLN A 42 -16.76 -4.80 -8.69
N GLU A 43 -16.57 -6.11 -8.81
CA GLU A 43 -16.24 -6.97 -7.68
C GLU A 43 -14.91 -6.56 -7.07
N MET A 44 -13.90 -6.30 -7.91
CA MET A 44 -12.58 -5.88 -7.45
C MET A 44 -12.68 -4.56 -6.68
N LEU A 45 -13.38 -3.58 -7.21
CA LEU A 45 -13.52 -2.28 -6.57
C LEU A 45 -14.28 -2.39 -5.24
N HIS A 46 -15.32 -3.22 -5.20
CA HIS A 46 -16.05 -3.47 -3.96
C HIS A 46 -15.13 -4.10 -2.91
N ASN A 47 -14.39 -5.13 -3.31
CA ASN A 47 -13.49 -5.84 -2.40
C ASN A 47 -12.37 -4.94 -1.91
N PHE A 48 -11.84 -4.09 -2.79
CA PHE A 48 -10.80 -3.15 -2.39
C PHE A 48 -11.32 -2.17 -1.34
N ARG A 49 -12.48 -1.58 -1.58
CA ARG A 49 -13.03 -0.52 -0.71
C ARG A 49 -13.55 -1.05 0.60
N ASN A 50 -14.16 -2.24 0.59
CA ASN A 50 -14.91 -2.73 1.74
C ASN A 50 -14.23 -3.87 2.49
N VAL A 51 -13.25 -4.53 1.88
CA VAL A 51 -12.56 -5.65 2.50
C VAL A 51 -11.07 -5.33 2.71
N PHE A 52 -10.36 -5.00 1.62
CA PHE A 52 -8.92 -4.84 1.69
C PHE A 52 -8.51 -3.57 2.45
N LYS A 53 -9.01 -2.42 2.02
CA LYS A 53 -8.58 -1.13 2.57
C LYS A 53 -8.87 -1.02 4.07
N PRO A 54 -10.07 -1.39 4.57
CA PRO A 54 -10.31 -1.32 6.01
C PRO A 54 -9.39 -2.24 6.80
N ALA A 55 -9.10 -3.44 6.29
CA ALA A 55 -8.22 -4.38 6.99
C ALA A 55 -6.78 -3.88 7.01
N ALA A 56 -6.29 -3.40 5.86
CA ALA A 56 -4.92 -2.87 5.77
C ALA A 56 -4.72 -1.66 6.67
N GLY A 57 -5.73 -0.80 6.76
CA GLY A 57 -5.65 0.44 7.54
C GLY A 57 -5.49 0.24 9.04
N LYS A 58 -5.75 -0.96 9.52
CA LYS A 58 -5.61 -1.28 10.96
C LYS A 58 -4.24 -1.84 11.30
N PHE A 59 -3.41 -2.11 10.30
CA PHE A 59 -2.14 -2.78 10.54
C PHE A 59 -1.04 -1.75 10.85
N GLN A 60 -0.17 -2.11 11.78
CA GLN A 60 0.93 -1.23 12.17
C GLN A 60 1.84 -0.94 10.98
N GLY A 61 2.16 0.33 10.80
CA GLY A 61 3.04 0.77 9.72
C GLY A 61 2.32 1.21 8.45
N TYR A 62 1.02 0.99 8.38
CA TYR A 62 0.21 1.45 7.25
C TYR A 62 0.18 2.97 7.19
N ILE A 63 0.37 3.52 6.00
CA ILE A 63 0.21 4.95 5.76
C ILE A 63 -0.98 5.18 4.83
N ASP A 64 -1.00 4.53 3.66
CA ASP A 64 -2.08 4.73 2.70
C ASP A 64 -2.12 3.59 1.69
N VAL A 65 -3.29 3.37 1.08
CA VAL A 65 -3.46 2.43 -0.01
C VAL A 65 -4.41 3.02 -1.04
N LYS A 66 -4.05 2.87 -2.32
CA LYS A 66 -4.84 3.39 -3.43
C LYS A 66 -4.96 2.35 -4.52
N MET A 67 -6.07 2.39 -5.23
CA MET A 67 -6.28 1.61 -6.44
C MET A 67 -6.43 2.60 -7.58
N LEU A 68 -5.48 2.58 -8.53
CA LEU A 68 -5.41 3.55 -9.61
C LEU A 68 -5.80 2.89 -10.92
N LYS A 69 -6.76 3.47 -11.62
CA LYS A 69 -7.16 2.96 -12.93
C LYS A 69 -6.37 3.67 -14.01
N LEU A 70 -5.75 2.91 -14.91
CA LEU A 70 -5.03 3.47 -16.03
C LEU A 70 -6.00 4.22 -16.94
N ARG A 71 -5.70 5.50 -17.18
CA ARG A 71 -6.49 6.27 -18.14
C ARG A 71 -5.88 6.19 -19.55
N THR A 72 -4.61 6.52 -19.65
CA THR A 72 -3.91 6.49 -20.93
C THR A 72 -2.41 6.59 -20.68
N ALA A 73 -1.62 6.10 -21.62
CA ALA A 73 -0.19 6.34 -21.65
C ALA A 73 0.03 7.65 -22.43
N ILE A 74 0.37 8.72 -21.71
CA ILE A 74 0.59 10.02 -22.34
C ILE A 74 1.81 9.95 -23.25
N GLN A 75 2.82 9.17 -22.86
CA GLN A 75 4.01 8.97 -23.65
C GLN A 75 4.49 7.53 -23.43
N GLY A 76 5.00 6.91 -24.48
CA GLY A 76 5.44 5.53 -24.40
C GLY A 76 4.28 4.54 -24.39
N THR A 77 4.56 3.34 -23.93
CA THR A 77 3.60 2.23 -23.94
C THR A 77 3.41 1.69 -22.52
N ALA A 78 2.16 1.54 -22.11
CA ALA A 78 1.86 0.89 -20.85
C ALA A 78 2.16 -0.61 -20.95
N PRO A 79 2.51 -1.28 -19.82
CA PRO A 79 2.67 -2.73 -19.84
C PRO A 79 1.43 -3.43 -20.37
N ALA A 80 1.64 -4.52 -21.10
CA ALA A 80 0.54 -5.25 -21.72
C ALA A 80 -0.45 -5.73 -20.65
N GLY A 81 -1.74 -5.49 -20.90
CA GLY A 81 -2.80 -5.94 -20.01
C GLY A 81 -3.02 -5.10 -18.77
N LEU A 82 -2.15 -4.13 -18.51
CA LEU A 82 -2.30 -3.27 -17.33
C LEU A 82 -3.56 -2.43 -17.42
N ASN A 83 -4.46 -2.54 -16.45
CA ASN A 83 -5.60 -1.64 -16.37
C ASN A 83 -5.75 -0.99 -15.00
N TYR A 84 -5.12 -1.57 -13.96
CA TYR A 84 -5.11 -1.00 -12.62
C TYR A 84 -3.72 -1.10 -12.03
N ARG A 85 -3.39 -0.13 -11.17
CA ARG A 85 -2.16 -0.18 -10.36
C ARG A 85 -2.55 -0.01 -8.91
N PHE A 86 -2.18 -0.98 -8.10
CA PHE A 86 -2.35 -0.94 -6.64
C PHE A 86 -1.13 -0.24 -6.05
N GLN A 87 -1.35 0.74 -5.16
CA GLN A 87 -0.27 1.48 -4.51
C GLN A 87 -0.44 1.38 -3.01
N LEU A 88 0.58 0.88 -2.32
CA LEU A 88 0.57 0.74 -0.88
C LEU A 88 1.77 1.47 -0.29
N THR A 89 1.53 2.36 0.65
CA THR A 89 2.57 3.11 1.34
C THR A 89 2.67 2.64 2.78
N TYR A 90 3.89 2.27 3.19
CA TYR A 90 4.19 1.77 4.53
C TYR A 90 5.35 2.55 5.14
N GLU A 91 5.39 2.59 6.48
CA GLU A 91 6.47 3.26 7.20
C GLU A 91 7.83 2.63 6.93
N SER A 92 7.88 1.29 6.83
CA SER A 92 9.13 0.59 6.61
C SER A 92 8.89 -0.76 5.95
N GLU A 93 9.93 -1.29 5.33
CA GLU A 93 9.87 -2.62 4.71
C GLU A 93 9.67 -3.71 5.76
N GLU A 94 10.27 -3.54 6.94
CA GLU A 94 10.09 -4.51 8.01
C GLU A 94 8.63 -4.67 8.40
N LEU A 95 7.93 -3.56 8.57
CA LEU A 95 6.51 -3.60 8.93
C LEU A 95 5.66 -4.11 7.76
N ARG A 96 6.02 -3.77 6.52
CA ARG A 96 5.32 -4.31 5.36
C ARG A 96 5.42 -5.83 5.30
N GLN A 97 6.61 -6.38 5.59
CA GLN A 97 6.77 -7.83 5.57
C GLN A 97 5.94 -8.51 6.66
N LYS A 98 5.80 -7.88 7.82
CA LYS A 98 4.89 -8.40 8.85
C LYS A 98 3.44 -8.40 8.37
N TRP A 99 3.04 -7.36 7.63
CA TRP A 99 1.71 -7.29 7.03
C TRP A 99 1.50 -8.45 6.06
N ILE A 100 2.45 -8.68 5.15
CA ILE A 100 2.36 -9.77 4.17
C ILE A 100 2.24 -11.12 4.85
N ALA A 101 2.95 -11.33 5.95
CA ALA A 101 2.95 -12.61 6.67
C ALA A 101 1.71 -12.79 7.57
N SER A 102 0.91 -11.75 7.76
CA SER A 102 -0.22 -11.80 8.68
C SER A 102 -1.38 -12.64 8.13
N ASP A 103 -2.17 -13.20 9.05
CA ASP A 103 -3.38 -13.93 8.67
C ASP A 103 -4.37 -13.02 7.94
N VAL A 104 -4.40 -11.75 8.31
CA VAL A 104 -5.32 -10.80 7.69
C VAL A 104 -4.99 -10.61 6.21
N HIS A 105 -3.71 -10.40 5.88
CA HIS A 105 -3.30 -10.27 4.49
C HIS A 105 -3.62 -11.54 3.69
N GLN A 106 -3.37 -12.71 4.28
CA GLN A 106 -3.63 -13.98 3.64
C GLN A 106 -5.12 -14.15 3.27
N LYS A 107 -6.00 -13.46 3.98
CA LYS A 107 -7.44 -13.51 3.70
C LYS A 107 -7.89 -12.43 2.74
N VAL A 108 -7.33 -11.22 2.83
CA VAL A 108 -7.88 -10.08 2.08
C VAL A 108 -7.26 -9.91 0.71
N TRP A 109 -5.99 -10.26 0.52
CA TRP A 109 -5.36 -10.13 -0.79
C TRP A 109 -6.01 -11.04 -1.85
N PRO A 110 -6.38 -12.29 -1.55
CA PRO A 110 -7.07 -13.12 -2.54
C PRO A 110 -8.37 -12.51 -3.06
N THR A 111 -9.05 -11.66 -2.29
CA THR A 111 -10.28 -11.01 -2.77
C THR A 111 -10.00 -10.05 -3.93
N ILE A 112 -8.76 -9.56 -4.04
CA ILE A 112 -8.31 -8.76 -5.17
C ILE A 112 -7.74 -9.69 -6.24
N GLU A 113 -6.83 -10.58 -5.85
CA GLU A 113 -6.10 -11.44 -6.78
C GLU A 113 -7.05 -12.33 -7.61
N ASN A 114 -8.14 -12.79 -7.01
CA ASN A 114 -9.09 -13.65 -7.70
C ASN A 114 -9.92 -12.93 -8.77
N THR A 115 -9.81 -11.61 -8.87
CA THR A 115 -10.47 -10.83 -9.93
C THR A 115 -9.57 -10.58 -11.13
N LEU A 116 -8.32 -11.07 -11.08
CA LEU A 116 -7.34 -10.81 -12.12
C LEU A 116 -7.40 -11.88 -13.20
N ARG A 117 -7.09 -11.47 -14.45
CA ARG A 117 -6.98 -12.40 -15.57
C ARG A 117 -5.74 -13.29 -15.45
N THR A 118 -4.72 -12.83 -14.72
CA THR A 118 -3.49 -13.58 -14.51
C THR A 118 -2.93 -13.26 -13.13
N LYS A 119 -2.28 -14.24 -12.52
CA LYS A 119 -1.55 -14.03 -11.27
C LYS A 119 -0.09 -13.72 -11.50
N ASN A 120 0.30 -13.56 -12.76
CA ASN A 120 1.66 -13.20 -13.13
C ASN A 120 1.72 -11.69 -13.35
N TYR A 121 1.91 -10.94 -12.27
CA TYR A 121 1.91 -9.48 -12.28
C TYR A 121 3.19 -8.94 -11.65
N ASN A 122 3.54 -7.71 -12.02
CA ASN A 122 4.73 -7.05 -11.48
C ASN A 122 4.44 -6.49 -10.10
N VAL A 123 5.39 -6.68 -9.19
CA VAL A 123 5.37 -6.08 -7.85
C VAL A 123 6.66 -5.30 -7.72
N LEU A 124 6.55 -3.98 -7.57
CA LEU A 124 7.69 -3.07 -7.54
C LEU A 124 7.70 -2.33 -6.22
N LEU A 125 8.86 -2.31 -5.58
CA LEU A 125 9.04 -1.62 -4.30
C LEU A 125 9.97 -0.43 -4.49
N PHE A 126 9.53 0.74 -4.03
CA PHE A 126 10.29 1.98 -4.15
C PHE A 126 10.57 2.56 -2.77
N ASP A 127 11.74 3.17 -2.65
CA ASP A 127 12.07 3.97 -1.47
C ASP A 127 11.75 5.44 -1.75
N SER A 128 11.09 6.08 -0.80
CA SER A 128 10.94 7.54 -0.87
C SER A 128 12.27 8.18 -0.49
N VAL A 129 12.73 9.14 -1.27
CA VAL A 129 14.03 9.79 -1.05
C VAL A 129 13.89 11.27 -0.84
#